data_15992e1afa9561898b96e01355ef7cd1
#
_entry.id   15992e1afa9561898b96e01355ef7cd1
#
_cell.length_a   1.000
_cell.length_b   1.000
_cell.length_c   1.000
_cell.angle_alpha   90.00
_cell.angle_beta   90.00
_cell.angle_gamma   90.00
#
_symmetry.space_group_name_H-M   'P 1'
#
loop_
_entity.id
_entity.type
_entity.pdbx_description
1 polymer ?
#
loop_
_entity_poly.entity_id
_entity_poly.type
_entity_poly.pdbx_seq_one_letter_code
_entity_poly.pdbx_strand_id
1 'polypeptide(L)'
;MATDLTLVITNKTYSSWSLRPWLAMTHFDVPFKEIVIPLHQGATSAKILRHSPAGKVPILHHGDITVWESIAILEYLAESFYDRVWWPTDPHAKAHARTIAAEMHAGFRALRQAMPMNLGMVYPARTWAEDVTKDIGRVQEIWRDARDRFGGKGDFLFGAF
;
A
#
# COMPACT_ATOMS: atom_id res chain seq x y z
N MET A 1 22.71 -0.14 -13.43
CA MET A 1 22.88 -1.49 -12.84
C MET A 1 21.49 -2.07 -12.71
N ALA A 2 21.25 -3.32 -13.15
CA ALA A 2 19.95 -3.96 -12.96
C ALA A 2 19.72 -4.11 -11.43
N THR A 3 18.70 -3.50 -10.91
CA THR A 3 18.33 -3.63 -9.51
C THR A 3 17.84 -5.07 -9.26
N ASP A 4 18.50 -5.80 -8.36
CA ASP A 4 18.11 -7.17 -8.01
C ASP A 4 16.94 -7.13 -7.01
N LEU A 5 15.86 -6.47 -7.43
CA LEU A 5 14.63 -6.34 -6.67
C LEU A 5 13.64 -7.43 -7.06
N THR A 6 13.09 -8.11 -6.05
CA THR A 6 12.01 -9.07 -6.23
C THR A 6 10.88 -8.75 -5.25
N LEU A 7 9.69 -8.48 -5.77
CA LEU A 7 8.49 -8.22 -4.98
C LEU A 7 7.63 -9.49 -4.92
N VAL A 8 7.46 -10.05 -3.73
CA VAL A 8 6.59 -11.19 -3.46
C VAL A 8 5.23 -10.68 -3.01
N ILE A 9 4.21 -11.00 -3.79
CA ILE A 9 2.84 -10.53 -3.62
C ILE A 9 1.82 -11.66 -3.77
N THR A 10 0.57 -11.35 -3.49
CA THR A 10 -0.57 -12.19 -3.90
C THR A 10 -1.36 -11.51 -5.01
N ASN A 11 -2.54 -12.03 -5.32
CA ASN A 11 -3.41 -11.51 -6.37
C ASN A 11 -3.68 -10.00 -6.19
N LYS A 12 -3.25 -9.19 -7.13
CA LYS A 12 -3.41 -7.72 -7.10
C LYS A 12 -4.88 -7.28 -7.06
N THR A 13 -5.80 -8.10 -7.56
CA THR A 13 -7.25 -7.84 -7.54
C THR A 13 -7.84 -7.86 -6.12
N TYR A 14 -7.28 -8.66 -5.21
CA TYR A 14 -7.84 -8.89 -3.88
C TYR A 14 -6.97 -8.38 -2.73
N SER A 15 -5.66 -8.29 -2.93
CA SER A 15 -4.72 -7.90 -1.89
C SER A 15 -4.36 -6.43 -1.98
N SER A 16 -5.08 -5.57 -1.25
CA SER A 16 -4.75 -4.15 -1.15
C SER A 16 -3.35 -3.91 -0.55
N TRP A 17 -2.86 -4.82 0.29
CA TRP A 17 -1.51 -4.75 0.87
C TRP A 17 -0.42 -4.98 -0.18
N SER A 18 -0.59 -6.01 -1.03
CA SER A 18 0.32 -6.30 -2.13
C SER A 18 0.32 -5.19 -3.20
N LEU A 19 -0.85 -4.59 -3.44
CA LEU A 19 -1.03 -3.59 -4.47
C LEU A 19 -0.26 -2.29 -4.17
N ARG A 20 -0.10 -1.90 -2.90
CA ARG A 20 0.56 -0.64 -2.52
C ARG A 20 2.00 -0.51 -3.04
N PRO A 21 2.95 -1.37 -2.65
CA PRO A 21 4.30 -1.26 -3.17
C PRO A 21 4.38 -1.56 -4.67
N TRP A 22 3.52 -2.44 -5.18
CA TRP A 22 3.46 -2.71 -6.61
C TRP A 22 3.11 -1.46 -7.43
N LEU A 23 2.08 -0.71 -7.00
CA LEU A 23 1.69 0.56 -7.65
C LEU A 23 2.82 1.59 -7.60
N ALA A 24 3.43 1.77 -6.44
CA ALA A 24 4.50 2.74 -6.27
C ALA A 24 5.73 2.40 -7.13
N MET A 25 6.18 1.14 -7.11
CA MET A 25 7.31 0.70 -7.94
C MET A 25 7.01 0.84 -9.43
N THR A 26 5.78 0.52 -9.84
CA THR A 26 5.34 0.68 -11.24
C THR A 26 5.26 2.15 -11.63
N HIS A 27 4.69 3.01 -10.77
CA HIS A 27 4.55 4.44 -11.02
C HIS A 27 5.91 5.14 -11.20
N PHE A 28 6.87 4.76 -10.39
CA PHE A 28 8.22 5.34 -10.43
C PHE A 28 9.19 4.59 -11.38
N ASP A 29 8.71 3.70 -12.23
CA ASP A 29 9.53 2.92 -13.16
C ASP A 29 10.73 2.23 -12.48
N VAL A 30 10.53 1.72 -11.26
CA VAL A 30 11.53 0.91 -10.57
C VAL A 30 11.49 -0.50 -11.14
N PRO A 31 12.57 -1.01 -11.75
CA PRO A 31 12.56 -2.36 -12.31
C PRO A 31 12.60 -3.41 -11.19
N PHE A 32 11.72 -4.39 -11.25
CA PHE A 32 11.66 -5.51 -10.29
C PHE A 32 11.09 -6.78 -10.92
N LYS A 33 11.40 -7.92 -10.29
CA LYS A 33 10.77 -9.22 -10.59
C LYS A 33 9.55 -9.38 -9.69
N GLU A 34 8.48 -9.99 -10.20
CA GLU A 34 7.32 -10.36 -9.41
C GLU A 34 7.33 -11.86 -9.09
N ILE A 35 7.02 -12.20 -7.84
CA ILE A 35 6.63 -13.55 -7.43
C ILE A 35 5.19 -13.47 -6.92
N VAL A 36 4.25 -14.02 -7.68
CA VAL A 36 2.83 -14.03 -7.31
C VAL A 36 2.47 -15.36 -6.67
N ILE A 37 2.07 -15.34 -5.40
CA ILE A 37 1.58 -16.48 -4.65
C ILE A 37 0.06 -16.38 -4.56
N PRO A 38 -0.74 -17.19 -5.28
CA PRO A 38 -2.18 -17.09 -5.26
C PRO A 38 -2.78 -17.29 -3.85
N LEU A 39 -3.78 -16.45 -3.52
CA LEU A 39 -4.56 -16.58 -2.28
C LEU A 39 -5.46 -17.82 -2.29
N HIS A 40 -5.86 -18.25 -1.11
CA HIS A 40 -6.85 -19.31 -0.88
C HIS A 40 -6.51 -20.68 -1.49
N GLN A 41 -5.21 -20.99 -1.60
CA GLN A 41 -4.72 -22.32 -1.94
C GLN A 41 -4.10 -23.00 -0.71
N GLY A 42 -4.23 -24.31 -0.58
CA GLY A 42 -3.73 -25.05 0.59
C GLY A 42 -2.24 -24.82 0.91
N ALA A 43 -1.42 -24.52 -0.10
CA ALA A 43 0.01 -24.26 0.06
C ALA A 43 0.37 -22.76 0.20
N THR A 44 -0.59 -21.83 0.18
CA THR A 44 -0.33 -20.37 0.17
C THR A 44 0.56 -19.96 1.34
N SER A 45 0.16 -20.30 2.56
CA SER A 45 0.91 -19.92 3.78
C SER A 45 2.33 -20.48 3.79
N ALA A 46 2.50 -21.77 3.44
CA ALA A 46 3.81 -22.40 3.39
C ALA A 46 4.72 -21.76 2.33
N LYS A 47 4.16 -21.35 1.18
CA LYS A 47 4.92 -20.62 0.15
C LYS A 47 5.37 -19.25 0.62
N ILE A 48 4.50 -18.48 1.29
CA ILE A 48 4.83 -17.16 1.82
C ILE A 48 5.93 -17.26 2.89
N LEU A 49 5.84 -18.22 3.80
CA LEU A 49 6.82 -18.46 4.86
C LEU A 49 8.24 -18.76 4.36
N ARG A 50 8.40 -19.21 3.12
CA ARG A 50 9.73 -19.37 2.49
C ARG A 50 10.41 -18.04 2.17
N HIS A 51 9.64 -16.95 2.07
CA HIS A 51 10.14 -15.63 1.72
C HIS A 51 10.29 -14.71 2.94
N SER A 52 9.46 -14.88 3.97
CA SER A 52 9.54 -14.09 5.20
C SER A 52 8.91 -14.85 6.38
N PRO A 53 9.52 -14.80 7.58
CA PRO A 53 8.97 -15.40 8.79
C PRO A 53 7.65 -14.77 9.24
N ALA A 54 7.33 -13.56 8.77
CA ALA A 54 6.06 -12.88 9.05
C ALA A 54 4.84 -13.62 8.48
N GLY A 55 5.03 -14.50 7.47
CA GLY A 55 3.94 -15.26 6.85
C GLY A 55 2.88 -14.41 6.14
N LYS A 56 3.23 -13.16 5.80
CA LYS A 56 2.36 -12.18 5.15
C LYS A 56 3.02 -11.58 3.94
N VAL A 57 2.23 -11.03 3.05
CA VAL A 57 2.66 -10.26 1.88
C VAL A 57 2.16 -8.81 2.00
N PRO A 58 2.85 -7.85 1.36
CA PRO A 58 3.99 -7.97 0.45
C PRO A 58 5.32 -8.22 1.16
N ILE A 59 6.31 -8.74 0.40
CA ILE A 59 7.71 -8.88 0.83
C ILE A 59 8.57 -8.37 -0.31
N LEU A 60 9.58 -7.57 0.00
CA LEU A 60 10.59 -7.11 -0.94
C LEU A 60 11.93 -7.77 -0.61
N HIS A 61 12.56 -8.38 -1.61
CA HIS A 61 13.95 -8.77 -1.57
C HIS A 61 14.77 -7.81 -2.42
N HIS A 62 15.91 -7.35 -1.88
CA HIS A 62 16.91 -6.56 -2.60
C HIS A 62 18.30 -7.12 -2.29
N GLY A 63 18.80 -8.01 -3.16
CA GLY A 63 19.98 -8.82 -2.84
C GLY A 63 19.69 -9.71 -1.63
N ASP A 64 20.51 -9.55 -0.58
CA ASP A 64 20.39 -10.23 0.71
C ASP A 64 19.45 -9.53 1.72
N ILE A 65 18.96 -8.34 1.39
CA ILE A 65 18.01 -7.58 2.23
C ILE A 65 16.59 -8.10 2.01
N THR A 66 15.87 -8.34 3.10
CA THR A 66 14.45 -8.70 3.08
C THR A 66 13.65 -7.69 3.90
N VAL A 67 12.68 -7.03 3.25
CA VAL A 67 11.78 -6.06 3.88
C VAL A 67 10.35 -6.55 3.76
N TRP A 68 9.59 -6.51 4.84
CA TRP A 68 8.15 -6.80 4.87
C TRP A 68 7.40 -5.67 5.56
N GLU A 69 6.06 -5.69 5.54
CA GLU A 69 5.13 -4.59 5.79
C GLU A 69 5.16 -3.52 4.69
N SER A 70 4.01 -3.26 4.10
CA SER A 70 3.91 -2.39 2.92
C SER A 70 4.47 -0.98 3.15
N ILE A 71 4.31 -0.42 4.35
CA ILE A 71 4.83 0.92 4.66
C ILE A 71 6.36 0.90 4.80
N ALA A 72 6.93 -0.15 5.41
CA ALA A 72 8.39 -0.29 5.52
C ALA A 72 9.03 -0.47 4.13
N ILE A 73 8.38 -1.22 3.23
CA ILE A 73 8.84 -1.37 1.85
C ILE A 73 8.84 -0.01 1.14
N LEU A 74 7.79 0.80 1.29
CA LEU A 74 7.71 2.12 0.66
C LEU A 74 8.78 3.08 1.20
N GLU A 75 9.05 3.08 2.51
CA GLU A 75 10.12 3.89 3.10
C GLU A 75 11.50 3.42 2.62
N TYR A 76 11.75 2.11 2.60
CA TYR A 76 12.99 1.54 2.08
C TYR A 76 13.24 1.92 0.61
N LEU A 77 12.20 1.86 -0.22
CA LEU A 77 12.29 2.27 -1.62
C LEU A 77 12.56 3.77 -1.76
N ALA A 78 11.92 4.61 -0.94
CA ALA A 78 12.12 6.04 -0.94
C ALA A 78 13.57 6.43 -0.56
N GLU A 79 14.21 5.69 0.33
CA GLU A 79 15.62 5.88 0.69
C GLU A 79 16.57 5.33 -0.37
N SER A 80 16.23 4.18 -0.97
CA SER A 80 17.08 3.50 -1.96
C SER A 80 17.06 4.17 -3.34
N PHE A 81 15.97 4.85 -3.69
CA PHE A 81 15.72 5.51 -4.98
C PHE A 81 15.43 7.00 -4.78
N TYR A 82 16.34 7.70 -4.12
CA TYR A 82 16.22 9.11 -3.74
C TYR A 82 16.20 10.08 -4.94
N ASP A 83 16.51 9.62 -6.13
CA ASP A 83 16.37 10.35 -7.40
C ASP A 83 14.90 10.56 -7.82
N ARG A 84 13.95 9.94 -7.12
CA ARG A 84 12.51 10.04 -7.33
C ARG A 84 11.81 10.69 -6.15
N VAL A 85 10.73 11.39 -6.41
CA VAL A 85 9.97 12.12 -5.37
C VAL A 85 8.88 11.20 -4.79
N TRP A 86 9.27 10.30 -3.88
CA TRP A 86 8.35 9.36 -3.20
C TRP A 86 7.43 10.03 -2.17
N TRP A 87 7.87 11.13 -1.57
CA TRP A 87 7.13 11.91 -0.60
C TRP A 87 7.10 13.37 -1.02
N PRO A 88 6.08 14.14 -0.60
CA PRO A 88 6.07 15.59 -0.83
C PRO A 88 7.38 16.23 -0.37
N THR A 89 7.87 17.23 -1.12
CA THR A 89 9.10 17.93 -0.78
C THR A 89 8.92 18.93 0.36
N ASP A 90 7.74 19.53 0.47
CA ASP A 90 7.39 20.41 1.60
C ASP A 90 7.38 19.60 2.91
N PRO A 91 8.07 20.05 3.97
CA PRO A 91 8.19 19.30 5.21
C PRO A 91 6.86 19.09 5.96
N HIS A 92 5.92 20.05 5.89
CA HIS A 92 4.61 19.93 6.52
C HIS A 92 3.75 18.90 5.77
N ALA A 93 3.73 18.98 4.44
CA ALA A 93 3.04 18.01 3.60
C ALA A 93 3.63 16.60 3.77
N LYS A 94 4.96 16.47 3.81
CA LYS A 94 5.66 15.19 4.05
C LYS A 94 5.29 14.58 5.40
N ALA A 95 5.34 15.36 6.47
CA ALA A 95 4.97 14.90 7.81
C ALA A 95 3.50 14.43 7.84
N HIS A 96 2.61 15.19 7.23
CA HIS A 96 1.19 14.84 7.15
C HIS A 96 0.97 13.57 6.31
N ALA A 97 1.61 13.46 5.14
CA ALA A 97 1.52 12.28 4.28
C ALA A 97 1.95 11.00 5.01
N ARG A 98 3.07 11.05 5.74
CA ARG A 98 3.54 9.92 6.57
C ARG A 98 2.57 9.60 7.70
N THR A 99 1.99 10.61 8.35
CA THR A 99 1.00 10.42 9.42
C THR A 99 -0.22 9.67 8.92
N ILE A 100 -0.85 10.14 7.84
CA ILE A 100 -2.05 9.49 7.30
C ILE A 100 -1.76 8.13 6.67
N ALA A 101 -0.58 7.93 6.09
CA ALA A 101 -0.15 6.62 5.60
C ALA A 101 0.01 5.61 6.75
N ALA A 102 0.58 6.03 7.89
CA ALA A 102 0.71 5.20 9.09
C ALA A 102 -0.66 4.92 9.73
N GLU A 103 -1.57 5.91 9.82
CA GLU A 103 -2.95 5.72 10.29
C GLU A 103 -3.70 4.72 9.41
N MET A 104 -3.57 4.85 8.08
CA MET A 104 -4.13 3.90 7.12
C MET A 104 -3.51 2.50 7.26
N HIS A 105 -2.23 2.39 7.59
CA HIS A 105 -1.56 1.10 7.80
C HIS A 105 -2.08 0.39 9.05
N ALA A 106 -2.19 1.08 10.16
CA ALA A 106 -2.53 0.51 11.47
C ALA A 106 -4.04 0.39 11.74
N GLY A 107 -4.86 1.24 11.10
CA GLY A 107 -6.26 1.43 11.43
C GLY A 107 -7.27 0.78 10.47
N PHE A 108 -8.54 1.18 10.65
CA PHE A 108 -9.66 0.87 9.75
C PHE A 108 -10.02 -0.63 9.69
N ARG A 109 -9.98 -1.28 10.83
CA ARG A 109 -10.22 -2.72 10.92
C ARG A 109 -11.63 -3.11 10.50
N ALA A 110 -12.65 -2.37 10.94
CA ALA A 110 -14.05 -2.63 10.60
C ALA A 110 -14.28 -2.51 9.09
N LEU A 111 -13.79 -1.41 8.49
CA LEU A 111 -13.84 -1.18 7.05
C LEU A 111 -13.16 -2.32 6.27
N ARG A 112 -11.95 -2.73 6.65
CA ARG A 112 -11.18 -3.77 5.96
C ARG A 112 -11.85 -5.14 6.00
N GLN A 113 -12.52 -5.45 7.11
CA GLN A 113 -13.24 -6.72 7.29
C GLN A 113 -14.56 -6.73 6.51
N ALA A 114 -15.31 -5.62 6.54
CA ALA A 114 -16.61 -5.52 5.90
C ALA A 114 -16.52 -5.27 4.40
N MET A 115 -15.50 -4.54 3.94
CA MET A 115 -15.31 -4.11 2.56
C MET A 115 -13.92 -4.51 2.02
N PRO A 116 -13.60 -5.81 1.94
CA PRO A 116 -12.33 -6.24 1.37
C PRO A 116 -12.26 -5.82 -0.10
N MET A 117 -11.05 -5.43 -0.53
CA MET A 117 -10.83 -5.02 -1.91
C MET A 117 -11.13 -6.16 -2.90
N ASN A 118 -11.91 -5.87 -3.91
CA ASN A 118 -12.11 -6.74 -5.07
C ASN A 118 -12.32 -5.88 -6.32
N LEU A 119 -11.28 -5.72 -7.12
CA LEU A 119 -11.30 -4.89 -8.32
C LEU A 119 -12.08 -5.53 -9.50
N GLY A 120 -12.42 -6.81 -9.39
CA GLY A 120 -13.16 -7.53 -10.43
C GLY A 120 -14.68 -7.49 -10.26
N MET A 121 -15.21 -6.86 -9.20
CA MET A 121 -16.63 -6.91 -8.88
C MET A 121 -17.19 -5.52 -8.56
N VAL A 122 -18.45 -5.32 -8.96
CA VAL A 122 -19.26 -4.18 -8.52
C VAL A 122 -20.31 -4.71 -7.55
N TYR A 123 -20.39 -4.10 -6.39
CA TYR A 123 -21.34 -4.49 -5.34
C TYR A 123 -22.49 -3.47 -5.27
N PRO A 124 -23.73 -3.93 -5.04
CA PRO A 124 -24.84 -3.01 -4.84
C PRO A 124 -24.64 -2.19 -3.55
N ALA A 125 -25.22 -1.01 -3.52
CA ALA A 125 -25.25 -0.18 -2.32
C ALA A 125 -25.99 -0.95 -1.18
N ARG A 126 -25.45 -0.84 0.04
CA ARG A 126 -26.03 -1.45 1.24
C ARG A 126 -25.75 -0.58 2.47
N THR A 127 -26.50 -0.81 3.52
CA THR A 127 -26.24 -0.19 4.83
C THR A 127 -25.11 -0.92 5.54
N TRP A 128 -24.26 -0.17 6.20
CA TRP A 128 -23.12 -0.67 6.95
C TRP A 128 -23.35 -0.54 8.45
N ALA A 129 -22.69 -1.35 9.25
CA ALA A 129 -22.64 -1.22 10.69
C ALA A 129 -21.99 0.11 11.10
N GLU A 130 -22.27 0.58 12.30
CA GLU A 130 -21.84 1.89 12.79
C GLU A 130 -20.31 2.05 12.79
N ASP A 131 -19.58 1.02 13.20
CA ASP A 131 -18.12 0.99 13.22
C ASP A 131 -17.51 1.11 11.82
N VAL A 132 -18.11 0.46 10.82
CA VAL A 132 -17.72 0.58 9.41
C VAL A 132 -17.99 1.98 8.90
N THR A 133 -19.17 2.55 9.21
CA THR A 133 -19.55 3.91 8.82
C THR A 133 -18.61 4.94 9.43
N LYS A 134 -18.18 4.73 10.69
CA LYS A 134 -17.19 5.55 11.37
C LYS A 134 -15.83 5.51 10.67
N ASP A 135 -15.36 4.32 10.31
CA ASP A 135 -14.11 4.17 9.56
C ASP A 135 -14.18 4.87 8.19
N ILE A 136 -15.30 4.73 7.46
CA ILE A 136 -15.52 5.42 6.18
C ILE A 136 -15.47 6.93 6.37
N GLY A 137 -16.17 7.46 7.38
CA GLY A 137 -16.17 8.89 7.71
C GLY A 137 -14.75 9.40 7.96
N ARG A 138 -13.97 8.67 8.76
CA ARG A 138 -12.58 9.05 9.05
C ARG A 138 -11.70 9.05 7.80
N VAL A 139 -11.81 8.06 6.92
CA VAL A 139 -11.06 8.04 5.65
C VAL A 139 -11.42 9.26 4.79
N GLN A 140 -12.70 9.61 4.71
CA GLN A 140 -13.16 10.79 3.96
C GLN A 140 -12.63 12.11 4.54
N GLU A 141 -12.58 12.23 5.88
CA GLU A 141 -11.99 13.40 6.56
C GLU A 141 -10.51 13.53 6.22
N ILE A 142 -9.74 12.44 6.33
CA ILE A 142 -8.31 12.40 5.98
C ILE A 142 -8.09 12.87 4.55
N TRP A 143 -8.89 12.37 3.61
CA TRP A 143 -8.74 12.72 2.20
C TRP A 143 -9.09 14.18 1.92
N ARG A 144 -10.17 14.70 2.51
CA ARG A 144 -10.57 16.11 2.37
C ARG A 144 -9.50 17.02 2.95
N ASP A 145 -9.07 16.78 4.20
CA ASP A 145 -8.04 17.60 4.86
C ASP A 145 -6.73 17.61 4.04
N ALA A 146 -6.26 16.46 3.58
CA ALA A 146 -5.06 16.38 2.77
C ALA A 146 -5.21 17.14 1.43
N ARG A 147 -6.34 16.99 0.75
CA ARG A 147 -6.64 17.70 -0.50
C ARG A 147 -6.75 19.21 -0.31
N ASP A 148 -7.45 19.65 0.71
CA ASP A 148 -7.67 21.08 0.98
C ASP A 148 -6.37 21.79 1.34
N ARG A 149 -5.49 21.14 2.09
CA ARG A 149 -4.23 21.72 2.55
C ARG A 149 -3.09 21.60 1.55
N PHE A 150 -3.00 20.50 0.84
CA PHE A 150 -1.80 20.14 0.07
C PHE A 150 -2.08 19.71 -1.37
N GLY A 151 -3.33 19.43 -1.76
CA GLY A 151 -3.68 18.90 -3.07
C GLY A 151 -3.47 19.86 -4.24
N GLY A 152 -3.60 21.17 -3.99
CA GLY A 152 -3.46 22.19 -5.02
C GLY A 152 -4.33 21.90 -6.25
N LYS A 153 -3.73 21.91 -7.45
CA LYS A 153 -4.40 21.59 -8.73
C LYS A 153 -4.11 20.15 -9.21
N GLY A 154 -3.37 19.36 -8.45
CA GLY A 154 -3.00 18.00 -8.84
C GLY A 154 -4.12 16.99 -8.60
N ASP A 155 -3.96 15.79 -9.13
CA ASP A 155 -4.98 14.73 -9.10
C ASP A 155 -4.93 13.88 -7.83
N PHE A 156 -3.82 13.91 -7.07
CA PHE A 156 -3.60 13.11 -5.87
C PHE A 156 -3.76 13.92 -4.59
N LEU A 157 -3.75 13.26 -3.43
CA LEU A 157 -3.98 13.89 -2.12
C LEU A 157 -3.00 15.04 -1.84
N PHE A 158 -1.77 14.94 -2.33
CA PHE A 158 -0.71 15.93 -2.16
C PHE A 158 -0.31 16.60 -3.49
N GLY A 159 -1.21 16.67 -4.44
CA GLY A 159 -0.99 17.26 -5.75
C GLY A 159 -0.43 16.28 -6.76
N ALA A 160 0.88 16.06 -6.79
CA ALA A 160 1.52 14.97 -7.53
C ALA A 160 1.38 13.64 -6.79
N PHE A 161 1.60 12.56 -7.54
CA PHE A 161 1.65 11.21 -6.93
C PHE A 161 2.78 11.13 -5.90
#